data_fc72a8c1f0b0baab96d98f449402a023
#
_entry.id   fc72a8c1f0b0baab96d98f449402a023
#
_cell.length_a   1.000
_cell.length_b   1.000
_cell.length_c   1.000
_cell.angle_alpha   90.00
_cell.angle_beta   90.00
_cell.angle_gamma   90.00
#
_symmetry.space_group_name_H-M   'P 1'
#
loop_
_entity.id
_entity.type
_entity.pdbx_description
1 polymer ?
#
loop_
_entity_poly.entity_id
_entity_poly.type
_entity_poly.pdbx_seq_one_letter_code
_entity_poly.pdbx_strand_id
1 'polypeptide(L)'
;MPTPPAPSPYPPLLQWLALILCSALVGGGLSWLQVPAALFLGPMLVAIGFGVCGATIRLPRRLFQTGQGVVGCLIAHAMTAAVLLTVAEHWPVMLLATALTVLLSLLTGALLVRFGGLPGSTAAWGTTPGAAAAMVAMAEEYGADPRIVATMQYVRVVCVVLISALVGRLLGAEGSGTGHQATVVSLDGHFAFNLALTLAVALAGSWLGGRLFPAGALLLPIALGALLQLNGWLDITLPHLLLAAAYGAMGCYVGLRFDRATVAYVWRALPKLIFASLLLIALCAFSALLMAKLMHVEFLTAYLATSPGGLDSMAIIAVDAHADVGLVLAMQALRLIGVVLTGPLLARQLVKLAPS
;
A
#
# COMPACT_ATOMS: atom_id res chain seq x y z
N MET A 1 -17.35 -27.41 12.49
CA MET A 1 -16.09 -26.66 12.44
C MET A 1 -15.20 -27.39 11.45
N PRO A 2 -14.69 -26.76 10.39
CA PRO A 2 -13.71 -27.41 9.51
C PRO A 2 -12.43 -27.66 10.30
N THR A 3 -11.91 -28.88 10.20
CA THR A 3 -10.63 -29.27 10.80
C THR A 3 -9.53 -28.31 10.37
N PRO A 4 -8.64 -27.88 11.29
CA PRO A 4 -7.52 -27.03 10.91
C PRO A 4 -6.71 -27.75 9.81
N PRO A 5 -6.30 -27.03 8.74
CA PRO A 5 -5.54 -27.64 7.67
C PRO A 5 -4.23 -28.20 8.22
N ALA A 6 -3.86 -29.38 7.76
CA ALA A 6 -2.58 -29.97 8.10
C ALA A 6 -1.45 -29.00 7.76
N PRO A 7 -0.47 -28.81 8.66
CA PRO A 7 0.68 -27.96 8.36
C PRO A 7 1.40 -28.47 7.11
N SER A 8 2.00 -27.55 6.34
CA SER A 8 2.79 -27.90 5.16
C SER A 8 3.84 -28.95 5.53
N PRO A 9 3.98 -30.04 4.75
CA PRO A 9 4.96 -31.11 5.02
C PRO A 9 6.42 -30.65 4.88
N TYR A 10 6.65 -29.46 4.38
CA TYR A 10 7.99 -28.93 4.10
C TYR A 10 8.57 -28.14 5.27
N PRO A 11 9.88 -28.31 5.57
CA PRO A 11 10.54 -27.55 6.62
C PRO A 11 10.53 -26.04 6.31
N PRO A 12 10.45 -25.16 7.33
CA PRO A 12 10.36 -23.71 7.13
C PRO A 12 11.49 -23.12 6.28
N LEU A 13 12.71 -23.68 6.39
CA LEU A 13 13.85 -23.24 5.60
C LEU A 13 13.60 -23.42 4.09
N LEU A 14 13.07 -24.59 3.70
CA LEU A 14 12.76 -24.86 2.29
C LEU A 14 11.64 -23.96 1.77
N GLN A 15 10.63 -23.66 2.61
CA GLN A 15 9.58 -22.72 2.26
C GLN A 15 10.13 -21.31 2.01
N TRP A 16 11.08 -20.82 2.84
CA TRP A 16 11.75 -19.54 2.64
C TRP A 16 12.58 -19.50 1.38
N LEU A 17 13.40 -20.53 1.13
CA LEU A 17 14.22 -20.62 -0.09
C LEU A 17 13.35 -20.63 -1.34
N ALA A 18 12.29 -21.46 -1.35
CA ALA A 18 11.35 -21.51 -2.47
C ALA A 18 10.61 -20.18 -2.66
N LEU A 19 10.15 -19.52 -1.57
CA LEU A 19 9.51 -18.23 -1.64
C LEU A 19 10.43 -17.15 -2.25
N ILE A 20 11.69 -17.08 -1.81
CA ILE A 20 12.66 -16.11 -2.31
C ILE A 20 12.96 -16.36 -3.78
N LEU A 21 13.23 -17.63 -4.16
CA LEU A 21 13.56 -18.00 -5.54
C LEU A 21 12.38 -17.71 -6.49
N CYS A 22 11.18 -18.18 -6.15
CA CYS A 22 9.97 -17.91 -6.95
C CYS A 22 9.66 -16.41 -7.03
N SER A 23 9.85 -15.67 -5.93
CA SER A 23 9.66 -14.21 -5.90
C SER A 23 10.64 -13.50 -6.81
N ALA A 24 11.90 -13.90 -6.83
CA ALA A 24 12.92 -13.35 -7.71
C ALA A 24 12.61 -13.66 -9.19
N LEU A 25 12.18 -14.88 -9.50
CA LEU A 25 11.81 -15.27 -10.87
C LEU A 25 10.59 -14.52 -11.37
N VAL A 26 9.50 -14.45 -10.59
CA VAL A 26 8.27 -13.77 -11.00
C VAL A 26 8.48 -12.26 -11.02
N GLY A 27 9.14 -11.70 -10.00
CA GLY A 27 9.49 -10.27 -9.96
C GLY A 27 10.39 -9.86 -11.12
N GLY A 28 11.43 -10.66 -11.42
CA GLY A 28 12.30 -10.45 -12.57
C GLY A 28 11.57 -10.56 -13.91
N GLY A 29 10.69 -11.56 -14.07
CA GLY A 29 9.84 -11.72 -15.26
C GLY A 29 8.90 -10.55 -15.47
N LEU A 30 8.23 -10.06 -14.42
CA LEU A 30 7.38 -8.87 -14.48
C LEU A 30 8.19 -7.60 -14.78
N SER A 31 9.40 -7.50 -14.25
CA SER A 31 10.31 -6.38 -14.54
C SER A 31 10.75 -6.40 -16.01
N TRP A 32 11.05 -7.58 -16.56
CA TRP A 32 11.34 -7.72 -17.99
C TRP A 32 10.14 -7.33 -18.86
N LEU A 33 8.92 -7.60 -18.40
CA LEU A 33 7.67 -7.17 -19.06
C LEU A 33 7.36 -5.67 -18.84
N GLN A 34 8.25 -4.90 -18.21
CA GLN A 34 8.09 -3.48 -17.90
C GLN A 34 6.81 -3.19 -17.08
N VAL A 35 6.46 -4.07 -16.14
CA VAL A 35 5.31 -3.86 -15.26
C VAL A 35 5.71 -2.95 -14.09
N PRO A 36 5.04 -1.80 -13.87
CA PRO A 36 5.33 -0.95 -12.71
C PRO A 36 5.22 -1.72 -11.39
N ALA A 37 6.08 -1.42 -10.44
CA ALA A 37 6.17 -2.09 -9.15
C ALA A 37 6.40 -3.63 -9.22
N ALA A 38 7.05 -4.12 -10.29
CA ALA A 38 7.30 -5.55 -10.52
C ALA A 38 7.97 -6.25 -9.32
N LEU A 39 8.95 -5.58 -8.68
CA LEU A 39 9.70 -6.10 -7.53
C LEU A 39 8.87 -6.13 -6.23
N PHE A 40 7.72 -5.46 -6.20
CA PHE A 40 6.71 -5.57 -5.13
C PHE A 40 5.61 -6.58 -5.50
N LEU A 41 5.09 -6.49 -6.74
CA LEU A 41 4.00 -7.32 -7.24
C LEU A 41 4.37 -8.80 -7.33
N GLY A 42 5.52 -9.14 -7.91
CA GLY A 42 5.98 -10.52 -8.08
C GLY A 42 6.03 -11.27 -6.75
N PRO A 43 6.78 -10.79 -5.76
CA PRO A 43 6.80 -11.35 -4.41
C PRO A 43 5.43 -11.43 -3.74
N MET A 44 4.57 -10.42 -3.93
CA MET A 44 3.21 -10.42 -3.39
C MET A 44 2.37 -11.56 -3.96
N LEU A 45 2.35 -11.74 -5.28
CA LEU A 45 1.57 -12.78 -5.94
C LEU A 45 2.06 -14.20 -5.56
N VAL A 46 3.37 -14.38 -5.54
CA VAL A 46 3.99 -15.65 -5.09
C VAL A 46 3.62 -15.94 -3.64
N ALA A 47 3.73 -14.96 -2.76
CA ALA A 47 3.42 -15.10 -1.34
C ALA A 47 1.93 -15.41 -1.11
N ILE A 48 1.00 -14.84 -1.90
CA ILE A 48 -0.43 -15.22 -1.88
C ILE A 48 -0.57 -16.70 -2.21
N GLY A 49 0.09 -17.18 -3.30
CA GLY A 49 0.06 -18.60 -3.67
C GLY A 49 0.57 -19.49 -2.54
N PHE A 50 1.72 -19.17 -1.94
CA PHE A 50 2.27 -19.90 -0.80
C PHE A 50 1.33 -19.91 0.41
N GLY A 51 0.76 -18.76 0.76
CA GLY A 51 -0.18 -18.65 1.89
C GLY A 51 -1.44 -19.50 1.68
N VAL A 52 -2.04 -19.46 0.51
CA VAL A 52 -3.22 -20.27 0.14
C VAL A 52 -2.89 -21.75 0.08
N CYS A 53 -1.68 -22.11 -0.38
CA CYS A 53 -1.19 -23.49 -0.37
C CYS A 53 -0.83 -24.03 1.03
N GLY A 54 -0.96 -23.21 2.08
CA GLY A 54 -0.80 -23.64 3.47
C GLY A 54 0.64 -23.45 4.00
N ALA A 55 1.40 -22.51 3.48
CA ALA A 55 2.70 -22.15 4.04
C ALA A 55 2.56 -21.69 5.50
N THR A 56 3.50 -22.17 6.34
CA THR A 56 3.52 -21.86 7.77
C THR A 56 4.39 -20.66 8.11
N ILE A 57 5.20 -20.22 7.15
CA ILE A 57 6.11 -19.06 7.31
C ILE A 57 5.31 -17.75 7.38
N ARG A 58 5.80 -16.83 8.19
CA ARG A 58 5.24 -15.47 8.33
C ARG A 58 6.37 -14.46 8.40
N LEU A 59 6.22 -13.37 7.69
CA LEU A 59 7.17 -12.26 7.75
C LEU A 59 6.91 -11.44 9.02
N PRO A 60 7.93 -11.16 9.86
CA PRO A 60 7.74 -10.35 11.05
C PRO A 60 7.42 -8.89 10.68
N ARG A 61 6.54 -8.25 11.46
CA ARG A 61 6.16 -6.85 11.26
C ARG A 61 7.35 -5.90 11.22
N ARG A 62 8.40 -6.18 11.97
CA ARG A 62 9.63 -5.37 11.99
C ARG A 62 10.30 -5.31 10.63
N LEU A 63 10.37 -6.44 9.90
CA LEU A 63 10.97 -6.48 8.56
C LEU A 63 10.13 -5.69 7.54
N PHE A 64 8.80 -5.76 7.64
CA PHE A 64 7.90 -4.92 6.86
C PHE A 64 8.12 -3.43 7.14
N GLN A 65 8.22 -3.02 8.44
CA GLN A 65 8.49 -1.64 8.83
C GLN A 65 9.87 -1.16 8.35
N THR A 66 10.90 -2.02 8.39
CA THR A 66 12.21 -1.69 7.82
C THR A 66 12.11 -1.42 6.31
N GLY A 67 11.36 -2.26 5.58
CA GLY A 67 11.05 -2.01 4.17
C GLY A 67 10.37 -0.65 3.95
N GLN A 68 9.38 -0.33 4.77
CA GLN A 68 8.72 0.99 4.74
C GLN A 68 9.74 2.13 4.97
N GLY A 69 10.69 1.97 5.88
CA GLY A 69 11.74 2.96 6.13
C GLY A 69 12.62 3.21 4.91
N VAL A 70 13.06 2.14 4.22
CA VAL A 70 13.85 2.23 3.00
C VAL A 70 13.07 2.93 1.88
N VAL A 71 11.81 2.52 1.67
CA VAL A 71 10.91 3.15 0.70
C VAL A 71 10.62 4.60 1.08
N GLY A 72 10.49 4.90 2.37
CA GLY A 72 10.32 6.27 2.88
C GLY A 72 11.50 7.18 2.50
N CYS A 73 12.73 6.70 2.60
CA CYS A 73 13.91 7.45 2.15
C CYS A 73 13.91 7.64 0.62
N LEU A 74 13.51 6.62 -0.16
CA LEU A 74 13.38 6.77 -1.61
C LEU A 74 12.38 7.88 -1.98
N ILE A 75 11.26 7.93 -1.29
CA ILE A 75 10.24 8.96 -1.49
C ILE A 75 10.76 10.32 -1.06
N ALA A 76 11.49 10.39 0.07
CA ALA A 76 12.12 11.63 0.52
C ALA A 76 13.05 12.22 -0.55
N HIS A 77 13.76 11.37 -1.28
CA HIS A 77 14.59 11.80 -2.41
C HIS A 77 13.78 12.49 -3.51
N ALA A 78 12.54 12.10 -3.75
CA ALA A 78 11.63 12.73 -4.71
C ALA A 78 10.95 14.00 -4.15
N MET A 79 11.04 14.29 -2.85
CA MET A 79 10.43 15.47 -2.21
C MET A 79 11.28 16.71 -2.47
N THR A 80 10.83 17.55 -3.39
CA THR A 80 11.44 18.85 -3.70
C THR A 80 10.63 20.00 -3.10
N ALA A 81 11.24 21.18 -3.01
CA ALA A 81 10.50 22.39 -2.57
C ALA A 81 9.30 22.70 -3.50
N ALA A 82 9.43 22.42 -4.80
CA ALA A 82 8.33 22.59 -5.75
C ALA A 82 7.12 21.73 -5.42
N VAL A 83 7.33 20.47 -5.03
CA VAL A 83 6.25 19.57 -4.61
C VAL A 83 5.52 20.11 -3.37
N LEU A 84 6.26 20.63 -2.38
CA LEU A 84 5.66 21.22 -1.18
C LEU A 84 4.81 22.46 -1.50
N LEU A 85 5.25 23.30 -2.43
CA LEU A 85 4.49 24.46 -2.91
C LEU A 85 3.20 24.01 -3.62
N THR A 86 3.26 23.04 -4.53
CA THR A 86 2.09 22.48 -5.21
C THR A 86 1.05 21.95 -4.23
N VAL A 87 1.48 21.25 -3.18
CA VAL A 87 0.59 20.78 -2.10
C VAL A 87 -0.05 21.96 -1.36
N ALA A 88 0.73 22.99 -1.04
CA ALA A 88 0.24 24.18 -0.35
C ALA A 88 -0.75 25.02 -1.20
N GLU A 89 -0.62 25.03 -2.52
CA GLU A 89 -1.53 25.72 -3.42
C GLU A 89 -2.85 24.97 -3.64
N HIS A 90 -2.82 23.64 -3.69
CA HIS A 90 -3.96 22.82 -4.07
C HIS A 90 -4.67 22.12 -2.90
N TRP A 91 -4.36 22.46 -1.65
CA TRP A 91 -4.95 21.79 -0.48
C TRP A 91 -6.51 21.74 -0.45
N PRO A 92 -7.27 22.75 -0.96
CA PRO A 92 -8.74 22.66 -0.92
C PRO A 92 -9.26 21.56 -1.86
N VAL A 93 -8.64 21.42 -3.04
CA VAL A 93 -9.00 20.38 -4.02
C VAL A 93 -8.61 19.01 -3.48
N MET A 94 -7.49 18.90 -2.78
CA MET A 94 -7.06 17.68 -2.11
C MET A 94 -8.02 17.24 -1.01
N LEU A 95 -8.55 18.20 -0.21
CA LEU A 95 -9.59 17.90 0.79
C LEU A 95 -10.89 17.43 0.13
N LEU A 96 -11.32 18.09 -0.95
CA LEU A 96 -12.51 17.71 -1.71
C LEU A 96 -12.38 16.26 -2.24
N ALA A 97 -11.24 15.92 -2.84
CA ALA A 97 -10.99 14.57 -3.35
C ALA A 97 -10.95 13.52 -2.24
N THR A 98 -10.36 13.87 -1.10
CA THR A 98 -10.35 13.00 0.08
C THR A 98 -11.78 12.76 0.59
N ALA A 99 -12.58 13.80 0.71
CA ALA A 99 -13.99 13.69 1.11
C ALA A 99 -14.78 12.85 0.11
N LEU A 100 -14.57 13.05 -1.19
CA LEU A 100 -15.21 12.26 -2.24
C LEU A 100 -14.82 10.80 -2.15
N THR A 101 -13.54 10.47 -1.99
CA THR A 101 -13.08 9.07 -1.83
C THR A 101 -13.71 8.40 -0.62
N VAL A 102 -13.83 9.11 0.50
CA VAL A 102 -14.50 8.62 1.72
C VAL A 102 -15.99 8.39 1.46
N LEU A 103 -16.69 9.31 0.79
CA LEU A 103 -18.10 9.16 0.44
C LEU A 103 -18.34 7.96 -0.51
N LEU A 104 -17.50 7.79 -1.52
CA LEU A 104 -17.57 6.63 -2.45
C LEU A 104 -17.33 5.32 -1.72
N SER A 105 -16.45 5.31 -0.75
CA SER A 105 -16.20 4.16 0.13
C SER A 105 -17.42 3.83 0.99
N LEU A 106 -18.09 4.84 1.58
CA LEU A 106 -19.32 4.66 2.34
C LEU A 106 -20.46 4.13 1.45
N LEU A 107 -20.58 4.67 0.24
CA LEU A 107 -21.56 4.19 -0.74
C LEU A 107 -21.32 2.72 -1.06
N THR A 108 -20.08 2.33 -1.34
CA THR A 108 -19.71 0.94 -1.60
C THR A 108 -20.02 0.05 -0.39
N GLY A 109 -19.74 0.54 0.83
CA GLY A 109 -20.09 -0.15 2.07
C GLY A 109 -21.60 -0.35 2.23
N ALA A 110 -22.39 0.69 1.98
CA ALA A 110 -23.86 0.62 2.04
C ALA A 110 -24.44 -0.37 1.02
N LEU A 111 -23.89 -0.38 -0.21
CA LEU A 111 -24.28 -1.36 -1.24
C LEU A 111 -23.94 -2.80 -0.81
N LEU A 112 -22.77 -2.99 -0.19
CA LEU A 112 -22.34 -4.30 0.30
C LEU A 112 -23.22 -4.81 1.48
N VAL A 113 -23.69 -3.92 2.34
CA VAL A 113 -24.69 -4.25 3.38
C VAL A 113 -26.02 -4.65 2.73
N ARG A 114 -26.54 -3.80 1.83
CA ARG A 114 -27.87 -3.99 1.24
C ARG A 114 -27.96 -5.21 0.32
N PHE A 115 -26.94 -5.45 -0.50
CA PHE A 115 -26.93 -6.52 -1.52
C PHE A 115 -25.95 -7.65 -1.21
N GLY A 116 -24.93 -7.39 -0.40
CA GLY A 116 -23.90 -8.36 -0.03
C GLY A 116 -24.28 -9.24 1.15
N GLY A 117 -25.23 -8.80 2.00
CA GLY A 117 -25.64 -9.53 3.20
C GLY A 117 -24.56 -9.56 4.29
N LEU A 118 -23.64 -8.60 4.30
CA LEU A 118 -22.66 -8.44 5.36
C LEU A 118 -23.21 -7.55 6.48
N PRO A 119 -22.87 -7.81 7.75
CA PRO A 119 -23.22 -6.93 8.86
C PRO A 119 -22.71 -5.49 8.62
N GLY A 120 -23.52 -4.48 8.98
CA GLY A 120 -23.22 -3.08 8.71
C GLY A 120 -21.88 -2.62 9.29
N SER A 121 -21.54 -3.03 10.51
CA SER A 121 -20.26 -2.74 11.15
C SER A 121 -19.06 -3.34 10.37
N THR A 122 -19.19 -4.60 9.95
CA THR A 122 -18.15 -5.30 9.18
C THR A 122 -17.93 -4.66 7.80
N ALA A 123 -19.01 -4.32 7.09
CA ALA A 123 -18.93 -3.64 5.81
C ALA A 123 -18.34 -2.23 5.96
N ALA A 124 -18.71 -1.48 7.01
CA ALA A 124 -18.19 -0.15 7.29
C ALA A 124 -16.66 -0.14 7.42
N TRP A 125 -16.14 -0.94 8.34
CA TRP A 125 -14.69 -1.01 8.58
C TRP A 125 -13.93 -1.68 7.43
N GLY A 126 -14.56 -2.62 6.73
CA GLY A 126 -13.96 -3.32 5.60
C GLY A 126 -13.77 -2.45 4.36
N THR A 127 -14.73 -1.57 4.03
CA THR A 127 -14.68 -0.70 2.85
C THR A 127 -13.94 0.60 3.09
N THR A 128 -13.82 1.06 4.34
CA THR A 128 -13.14 2.31 4.68
C THR A 128 -11.64 2.25 4.31
N PRO A 129 -11.13 3.17 3.46
CA PRO A 129 -9.77 3.12 2.94
C PRO A 129 -8.75 3.69 3.93
N GLY A 130 -8.48 2.98 5.02
CA GLY A 130 -7.52 3.34 6.06
C GLY A 130 -6.33 2.37 6.14
N ALA A 131 -5.52 2.52 7.20
CA ALA A 131 -4.48 1.57 7.53
C ALA A 131 -5.11 0.24 7.98
N ALA A 132 -4.85 -0.85 7.26
CA ALA A 132 -5.50 -2.14 7.49
C ALA A 132 -5.46 -2.59 8.97
N ALA A 133 -4.29 -2.44 9.62
CA ALA A 133 -4.15 -2.81 11.03
C ALA A 133 -5.03 -1.98 11.98
N ALA A 134 -5.17 -0.67 11.71
CA ALA A 134 -6.03 0.22 12.50
C ALA A 134 -7.50 -0.12 12.28
N MET A 135 -7.91 -0.38 11.03
CA MET A 135 -9.29 -0.76 10.71
C MET A 135 -9.69 -2.09 11.34
N VAL A 136 -8.79 -3.07 11.38
CA VAL A 136 -9.02 -4.37 12.04
C VAL A 136 -9.14 -4.20 13.56
N ALA A 137 -8.29 -3.41 14.19
CA ALA A 137 -8.37 -3.15 15.63
C ALA A 137 -9.69 -2.44 16.00
N MET A 138 -10.07 -1.43 15.23
CA MET A 138 -11.36 -0.73 15.42
C MET A 138 -12.55 -1.66 15.16
N ALA A 139 -12.47 -2.55 14.17
CA ALA A 139 -13.51 -3.54 13.90
C ALA A 139 -13.77 -4.44 15.12
N GLU A 140 -12.71 -4.90 15.77
CA GLU A 140 -12.79 -5.71 16.99
C GLU A 140 -13.44 -4.91 18.13
N GLU A 141 -13.03 -3.67 18.35
CA GLU A 141 -13.56 -2.77 19.39
C GLU A 141 -15.06 -2.47 19.19
N TYR A 142 -15.50 -2.34 17.92
CA TYR A 142 -16.90 -2.02 17.59
C TYR A 142 -17.74 -3.24 17.21
N GLY A 143 -17.31 -4.47 17.58
CA GLY A 143 -18.10 -5.70 17.44
C GLY A 143 -18.29 -6.17 16.00
N ALA A 144 -17.42 -5.77 15.07
CA ALA A 144 -17.37 -6.30 13.70
C ALA A 144 -16.48 -7.54 13.64
N ASP A 145 -16.62 -8.35 12.57
CA ASP A 145 -15.75 -9.51 12.37
C ASP A 145 -14.37 -9.07 11.85
N PRO A 146 -13.30 -9.14 12.69
CA PRO A 146 -11.98 -8.65 12.32
C PRO A 146 -11.34 -9.48 11.19
N ARG A 147 -11.73 -10.74 10.99
CA ARG A 147 -11.22 -11.61 9.93
C ARG A 147 -11.76 -11.18 8.57
N ILE A 148 -13.07 -10.92 8.49
CA ILE A 148 -13.69 -10.42 7.26
C ILE A 148 -13.14 -9.04 6.95
N VAL A 149 -13.05 -8.13 7.92
CA VAL A 149 -12.48 -6.78 7.72
C VAL A 149 -11.04 -6.84 7.25
N ALA A 150 -10.19 -7.67 7.88
CA ALA A 150 -8.81 -7.87 7.42
C ALA A 150 -8.76 -8.36 5.97
N THR A 151 -9.58 -9.36 5.63
CA THR A 151 -9.64 -9.90 4.27
C THR A 151 -10.09 -8.84 3.27
N MET A 152 -11.13 -8.06 3.59
CA MET A 152 -11.59 -6.94 2.74
C MET A 152 -10.46 -5.94 2.47
N GLN A 153 -9.74 -5.55 3.51
CA GLN A 153 -8.63 -4.60 3.40
C GLN A 153 -7.51 -5.15 2.49
N TYR A 154 -7.11 -6.42 2.66
CA TYR A 154 -6.03 -7.01 1.86
C TYR A 154 -6.47 -7.35 0.43
N VAL A 155 -7.67 -7.87 0.21
CA VAL A 155 -8.24 -8.10 -1.14
C VAL A 155 -8.28 -6.77 -1.90
N ARG A 156 -8.74 -5.69 -1.27
CA ARG A 156 -8.74 -4.37 -1.89
C ARG A 156 -7.33 -3.93 -2.27
N VAL A 157 -6.35 -4.04 -1.37
CA VAL A 157 -4.95 -3.67 -1.67
C VAL A 157 -4.45 -4.44 -2.90
N VAL A 158 -4.66 -5.76 -2.95
CA VAL A 158 -4.23 -6.58 -4.09
C VAL A 158 -4.92 -6.13 -5.38
N CYS A 159 -6.25 -5.95 -5.38
CA CYS A 159 -6.99 -5.49 -6.56
C CYS A 159 -6.49 -4.11 -7.03
N VAL A 160 -6.31 -3.17 -6.09
CA VAL A 160 -5.83 -1.82 -6.43
C VAL A 160 -4.44 -1.87 -7.02
N VAL A 161 -3.51 -2.61 -6.40
CA VAL A 161 -2.12 -2.69 -6.89
C VAL A 161 -2.07 -3.30 -8.29
N LEU A 162 -2.80 -4.39 -8.53
CA LEU A 162 -2.86 -5.03 -9.85
C LEU A 162 -3.45 -4.10 -10.92
N ILE A 163 -4.55 -3.42 -10.61
CA ILE A 163 -5.20 -2.50 -11.56
C ILE A 163 -4.34 -1.26 -11.79
N SER A 164 -3.74 -0.71 -10.73
CA SER A 164 -2.87 0.47 -10.85
C SER A 164 -1.62 0.18 -11.67
N ALA A 165 -1.02 -0.99 -11.52
CA ALA A 165 0.09 -1.42 -12.35
C ALA A 165 -0.33 -1.63 -13.82
N LEU A 166 -1.53 -2.19 -14.05
CA LEU A 166 -2.10 -2.33 -15.40
C LEU A 166 -2.39 -0.97 -16.03
N VAL A 167 -3.01 -0.05 -15.30
CA VAL A 167 -3.32 1.32 -15.77
C VAL A 167 -2.03 2.06 -16.08
N GLY A 168 -1.01 1.99 -15.20
CA GLY A 168 0.30 2.57 -15.45
C GLY A 168 0.91 2.06 -16.75
N ARG A 169 0.89 0.75 -16.96
CA ARG A 169 1.41 0.14 -18.21
C ARG A 169 0.62 0.55 -19.45
N LEU A 170 -0.71 0.61 -19.39
CA LEU A 170 -1.56 0.99 -20.51
C LEU A 170 -1.40 2.45 -20.91
N LEU A 171 -1.11 3.33 -19.96
CA LEU A 171 -0.87 4.75 -20.21
C LEU A 171 0.56 5.06 -20.67
N GLY A 172 1.36 4.04 -20.96
CA GLY A 172 2.72 4.20 -21.47
C GLY A 172 3.74 4.60 -20.39
N ALA A 173 3.36 4.46 -19.12
CA ALA A 173 4.34 4.45 -18.05
C ALA A 173 5.20 3.19 -18.26
N GLU A 174 6.26 3.34 -19.05
CA GLU A 174 7.30 2.31 -19.12
C GLU A 174 7.78 2.10 -17.70
N GLY A 175 7.37 0.98 -17.11
CA GLY A 175 7.90 0.60 -15.81
C GLY A 175 9.41 0.64 -15.96
N SER A 176 10.06 1.53 -15.25
CA SER A 176 11.50 1.47 -15.17
C SER A 176 11.82 0.14 -14.48
N GLY A 177 11.83 -0.92 -15.28
CA GLY A 177 12.52 -2.13 -14.89
C GLY A 177 13.92 -1.69 -14.50
N THR A 178 14.09 -1.35 -13.22
CA THR A 178 15.36 -0.90 -12.66
C THR A 178 15.96 0.41 -13.19
N GLY A 179 15.18 1.24 -13.89
CA GLY A 179 15.65 2.52 -14.43
C GLY A 179 15.76 3.68 -13.43
N HIS A 180 15.76 3.43 -12.13
CA HIS A 180 16.61 4.27 -11.27
C HIS A 180 18.00 4.07 -11.84
N GLN A 181 18.50 5.10 -12.53
CA GLN A 181 19.89 5.15 -12.95
C GLN A 181 20.68 4.56 -11.80
N ALA A 182 21.23 3.35 -12.03
CA ALA A 182 22.22 2.81 -11.13
C ALA A 182 23.21 3.95 -11.03
N THR A 183 23.14 4.72 -9.94
CA THR A 183 24.20 5.66 -9.61
C THR A 183 25.41 4.80 -9.71
N VAL A 184 26.24 5.04 -10.74
CA VAL A 184 27.48 4.31 -10.92
C VAL A 184 28.16 4.48 -9.58
N VAL A 185 28.24 3.38 -8.83
CA VAL A 185 28.72 3.37 -7.46
C VAL A 185 30.21 3.68 -7.55
N SER A 186 30.54 4.98 -7.62
CA SER A 186 31.86 5.42 -7.24
C SER A 186 31.95 5.16 -5.75
N LEU A 187 32.78 4.19 -5.37
CA LEU A 187 33.03 3.81 -3.96
C LEU A 187 33.89 4.91 -3.28
N ASP A 188 33.43 6.15 -3.35
CA ASP A 188 34.03 7.27 -2.65
C ASP A 188 33.57 7.25 -1.19
N GLY A 189 34.42 7.71 -0.25
CA GLY A 189 34.09 7.74 1.17
C GLY A 189 32.77 8.47 1.49
N HIS A 190 32.38 9.43 0.65
CA HIS A 190 31.09 10.11 0.73
C HIS A 190 29.90 9.19 0.44
N PHE A 191 30.01 8.21 -0.48
CA PHE A 191 28.94 7.24 -0.74
C PHE A 191 28.66 6.37 0.48
N ALA A 192 29.71 5.83 1.11
CA ALA A 192 29.56 4.97 2.29
C ALA A 192 28.93 5.75 3.47
N PHE A 193 29.32 7.00 3.67
CA PHE A 193 28.76 7.86 4.70
C PHE A 193 27.27 8.17 4.42
N ASN A 194 26.93 8.60 3.22
CA ASN A 194 25.54 8.90 2.82
C ASN A 194 24.65 7.66 2.89
N LEU A 195 25.15 6.49 2.47
CA LEU A 195 24.43 5.22 2.62
C LEU A 195 24.18 4.89 4.10
N ALA A 196 25.22 5.00 4.95
CA ALA A 196 25.07 4.74 6.38
C ALA A 196 24.05 5.68 7.03
N LEU A 197 24.08 6.97 6.69
CA LEU A 197 23.14 7.96 7.20
C LEU A 197 21.72 7.71 6.65
N THR A 198 21.57 7.37 5.38
CA THR A 198 20.28 6.97 4.79
C THR A 198 19.70 5.75 5.51
N LEU A 199 20.53 4.71 5.77
CA LEU A 199 20.09 3.54 6.52
C LEU A 199 19.74 3.88 7.98
N ALA A 200 20.49 4.76 8.62
CA ALA A 200 20.17 5.23 9.97
C ALA A 200 18.80 5.93 10.01
N VAL A 201 18.52 6.84 9.05
CA VAL A 201 17.22 7.49 8.91
C VAL A 201 16.12 6.47 8.64
N ALA A 202 16.35 5.51 7.72
CA ALA A 202 15.37 4.47 7.41
C ALA A 202 15.05 3.61 8.64
N LEU A 203 16.05 3.12 9.36
CA LEU A 203 15.87 2.21 10.50
C LEU A 203 15.33 2.94 11.74
N ALA A 204 15.96 4.06 12.13
CA ALA A 204 15.51 4.83 13.29
C ALA A 204 14.14 5.46 13.05
N GLY A 205 13.93 6.02 11.87
CA GLY A 205 12.65 6.62 11.48
C GLY A 205 11.52 5.59 11.42
N SER A 206 11.75 4.42 10.83
CA SER A 206 10.72 3.38 10.77
C SER A 206 10.40 2.80 12.15
N TRP A 207 11.40 2.58 12.99
CA TRP A 207 11.21 2.06 14.35
C TRP A 207 10.47 3.07 15.24
N LEU A 208 10.89 4.33 15.24
CA LEU A 208 10.26 5.39 16.04
C LEU A 208 8.86 5.71 15.50
N GLY A 209 8.74 5.95 14.19
CA GLY A 209 7.49 6.29 13.55
C GLY A 209 6.42 5.20 13.69
N GLY A 210 6.83 3.93 13.57
CA GLY A 210 5.93 2.79 13.75
C GLY A 210 5.37 2.63 15.17
N ARG A 211 5.93 3.35 16.16
CA ARG A 211 5.44 3.42 17.54
C ARG A 211 4.58 4.64 17.81
N LEU A 212 4.83 5.74 17.11
CA LEU A 212 4.19 7.03 17.38
C LEU A 212 2.79 7.14 16.77
N PHE A 213 2.62 6.69 15.51
CA PHE A 213 1.35 6.85 14.81
C PHE A 213 1.18 5.84 13.65
N PRO A 214 -0.07 5.63 13.17
CA PRO A 214 -0.36 4.76 12.02
C PRO A 214 0.40 5.23 10.77
N ALA A 215 0.99 4.28 10.02
CA ALA A 215 1.87 4.54 8.86
C ALA A 215 3.16 5.34 9.18
N GLY A 216 3.44 5.62 10.44
CA GLY A 216 4.62 6.38 10.87
C GLY A 216 5.94 5.73 10.46
N ALA A 217 5.99 4.40 10.33
CA ALA A 217 7.18 3.69 9.85
C ALA A 217 7.58 4.06 8.40
N LEU A 218 6.64 4.60 7.61
CA LEU A 218 6.91 5.18 6.30
C LEU A 218 7.05 6.71 6.38
N LEU A 219 6.09 7.38 7.04
CA LEU A 219 5.99 8.85 7.03
C LEU A 219 7.16 9.54 7.76
N LEU A 220 7.64 8.98 8.86
CA LEU A 220 8.74 9.60 9.60
C LEU A 220 10.08 9.56 8.83
N PRO A 221 10.49 8.44 8.19
CA PRO A 221 11.64 8.44 7.29
C PRO A 221 11.49 9.42 6.11
N ILE A 222 10.28 9.58 5.55
CA ILE A 222 10.02 10.59 4.50
C ILE A 222 10.30 11.99 5.05
N ALA A 223 9.70 12.35 6.18
CA ALA A 223 9.85 13.69 6.76
C ALA A 223 11.31 14.00 7.14
N LEU A 224 11.98 13.06 7.83
CA LEU A 224 13.38 13.23 8.23
C LEU A 224 14.32 13.24 7.03
N GLY A 225 14.13 12.32 6.09
CA GLY A 225 14.95 12.24 4.87
C GLY A 225 14.81 13.50 4.02
N ALA A 226 13.57 13.95 3.78
CA ALA A 226 13.31 15.17 3.03
C ALA A 226 13.88 16.41 3.73
N LEU A 227 13.75 16.52 5.06
CA LEU A 227 14.30 17.61 5.83
C LEU A 227 15.85 17.66 5.71
N LEU A 228 16.52 16.53 5.87
CA LEU A 228 17.97 16.44 5.78
C LEU A 228 18.46 16.73 4.36
N GLN A 229 17.76 16.23 3.34
CA GLN A 229 18.13 16.43 1.94
C GLN A 229 17.90 17.89 1.49
N LEU A 230 16.78 18.51 1.85
CA LEU A 230 16.48 19.91 1.51
C LEU A 230 17.47 20.90 2.16
N ASN A 231 18.03 20.55 3.33
CA ASN A 231 19.09 21.32 3.98
C ASN A 231 20.51 20.98 3.46
N GLY A 232 20.66 20.06 2.52
CA GLY A 232 21.95 19.66 1.97
C GLY A 232 22.83 18.84 2.93
N TRP A 233 22.26 18.28 4.01
CA TRP A 233 23.00 17.48 4.99
C TRP A 233 23.06 16.00 4.65
N LEU A 234 22.19 15.52 3.77
CA LEU A 234 22.12 14.15 3.32
C LEU A 234 21.85 14.11 1.83
N ASP A 235 22.67 13.34 1.11
CA ASP A 235 22.35 12.90 -0.24
C ASP A 235 21.88 11.44 -0.17
N ILE A 236 20.56 11.25 -0.34
CA ILE A 236 19.94 9.94 -0.14
C ILE A 236 20.44 8.97 -1.21
N THR A 237 21.12 7.94 -0.75
CA THR A 237 21.71 6.90 -1.60
C THR A 237 21.11 5.55 -1.26
N LEU A 238 20.47 4.90 -2.24
CA LEU A 238 19.79 3.62 -2.07
C LEU A 238 20.21 2.64 -3.16
N PRO A 239 21.06 1.65 -2.87
CA PRO A 239 21.44 0.62 -3.81
C PRO A 239 20.21 -0.17 -4.27
N HIS A 240 20.19 -0.52 -5.57
CA HIS A 240 19.07 -1.25 -6.20
C HIS A 240 18.71 -2.55 -5.46
N LEU A 241 19.71 -3.31 -5.00
CA LEU A 241 19.48 -4.55 -4.25
C LEU A 241 18.74 -4.32 -2.93
N LEU A 242 19.02 -3.21 -2.25
CA LEU A 242 18.35 -2.84 -1.01
C LEU A 242 16.87 -2.49 -1.27
N LEU A 243 16.60 -1.74 -2.33
CA LEU A 243 15.23 -1.43 -2.76
C LEU A 243 14.47 -2.68 -3.18
N ALA A 244 15.08 -3.56 -3.97
CA ALA A 244 14.49 -4.83 -4.37
C ALA A 244 14.15 -5.70 -3.15
N ALA A 245 15.04 -5.78 -2.16
CA ALA A 245 14.80 -6.51 -0.92
C ALA A 245 13.67 -5.87 -0.09
N ALA A 246 13.62 -4.54 0.00
CA ALA A 246 12.57 -3.82 0.71
C ALA A 246 11.20 -4.04 0.04
N TYR A 247 11.10 -3.86 -1.28
CA TYR A 247 9.88 -4.11 -2.05
C TYR A 247 9.44 -5.57 -1.94
N GLY A 248 10.38 -6.52 -2.09
CA GLY A 248 10.12 -7.94 -1.95
C GLY A 248 9.59 -8.31 -0.57
N ALA A 249 10.21 -7.80 0.50
CA ALA A 249 9.75 -8.02 1.87
C ALA A 249 8.34 -7.46 2.10
N MET A 250 8.05 -6.26 1.59
CA MET A 250 6.73 -5.64 1.72
C MET A 250 5.67 -6.41 0.93
N GLY A 251 5.97 -6.84 -0.30
CA GLY A 251 5.09 -7.67 -1.11
C GLY A 251 4.79 -9.02 -0.44
N CYS A 252 5.83 -9.72 0.02
CA CYS A 252 5.68 -10.98 0.76
C CYS A 252 4.87 -10.82 2.04
N TYR A 253 5.05 -9.72 2.78
CA TYR A 253 4.27 -9.46 3.99
C TYR A 253 2.77 -9.36 3.71
N VAL A 254 2.39 -8.63 2.65
CA VAL A 254 0.99 -8.52 2.23
C VAL A 254 0.47 -9.88 1.74
N GLY A 255 1.22 -10.56 0.87
CA GLY A 255 0.80 -11.84 0.27
C GLY A 255 0.60 -12.96 1.27
N LEU A 256 1.49 -13.11 2.26
CA LEU A 256 1.39 -14.14 3.30
C LEU A 256 0.23 -13.93 4.30
N ARG A 257 -0.53 -12.83 4.20
CA ARG A 257 -1.78 -12.64 4.96
C ARG A 257 -2.94 -13.48 4.43
N PHE A 258 -2.86 -13.94 3.18
CA PHE A 258 -3.86 -14.80 2.54
C PHE A 258 -3.61 -16.27 2.89
N ASP A 259 -3.83 -16.65 4.14
CA ASP A 259 -3.71 -18.04 4.53
C ASP A 259 -4.96 -18.86 4.17
N ARG A 260 -4.78 -20.17 4.06
CA ARG A 260 -5.83 -21.12 3.65
C ARG A 260 -7.04 -21.07 4.58
N ALA A 261 -6.82 -20.91 5.89
CA ALA A 261 -7.89 -20.88 6.87
C ALA A 261 -8.77 -19.62 6.69
N THR A 262 -8.13 -18.46 6.51
CA THR A 262 -8.83 -17.19 6.25
C THR A 262 -9.58 -17.24 4.94
N VAL A 263 -8.95 -17.70 3.86
CA VAL A 263 -9.60 -17.82 2.55
C VAL A 263 -10.78 -18.79 2.60
N ALA A 264 -10.65 -19.96 3.25
CA ALA A 264 -11.75 -20.90 3.42
C ALA A 264 -12.91 -20.30 4.23
N TYR A 265 -12.61 -19.52 5.27
CA TYR A 265 -13.61 -18.85 6.10
C TYR A 265 -14.42 -17.81 5.30
N VAL A 266 -13.77 -17.02 4.47
CA VAL A 266 -14.41 -15.94 3.69
C VAL A 266 -14.78 -16.35 2.26
N TRP A 267 -14.57 -17.60 1.86
CA TRP A 267 -14.72 -18.07 0.48
C TRP A 267 -16.05 -17.65 -0.18
N ARG A 268 -17.14 -17.76 0.55
CA ARG A 268 -18.48 -17.38 0.07
C ARG A 268 -18.65 -15.87 -0.08
N ALA A 269 -17.93 -15.08 0.71
CA ALA A 269 -17.96 -13.63 0.64
C ALA A 269 -16.96 -13.08 -0.38
N LEU A 270 -15.89 -13.83 -0.71
CA LEU A 270 -14.78 -13.38 -1.52
C LEU A 270 -15.18 -12.76 -2.88
N PRO A 271 -16.09 -13.34 -3.67
CA PRO A 271 -16.54 -12.73 -4.92
C PRO A 271 -17.20 -11.35 -4.70
N LYS A 272 -17.99 -11.22 -3.62
CA LYS A 272 -18.63 -9.95 -3.25
C LYS A 272 -17.60 -8.90 -2.81
N LEU A 273 -16.56 -9.33 -2.09
CA LEU A 273 -15.47 -8.46 -1.64
C LEU A 273 -14.63 -7.96 -2.83
N ILE A 274 -14.33 -8.85 -3.77
CA ILE A 274 -13.63 -8.48 -5.02
C ILE A 274 -14.50 -7.49 -5.82
N PHE A 275 -15.79 -7.79 -6.02
CA PHE A 275 -16.70 -6.90 -6.74
C PHE A 275 -16.78 -5.52 -6.08
N ALA A 276 -16.93 -5.46 -4.76
CA ALA A 276 -16.95 -4.19 -4.02
C ALA A 276 -15.63 -3.42 -4.16
N SER A 277 -14.51 -4.11 -4.15
CA SER A 277 -13.19 -3.50 -4.37
C SER A 277 -13.07 -2.93 -5.79
N LEU A 278 -13.49 -3.69 -6.81
CA LEU A 278 -13.49 -3.25 -8.21
C LEU A 278 -14.42 -2.06 -8.44
N LEU A 279 -15.61 -2.09 -7.84
CA LEU A 279 -16.56 -0.98 -7.89
C LEU A 279 -15.96 0.29 -7.27
N LEU A 280 -15.36 0.17 -6.09
CA LEU A 280 -14.71 1.31 -5.43
C LEU A 280 -13.56 1.87 -6.27
N ILE A 281 -12.72 1.00 -6.86
CA ILE A 281 -11.63 1.41 -7.75
C ILE A 281 -12.18 2.16 -8.97
N ALA A 282 -13.24 1.65 -9.61
CA ALA A 282 -13.88 2.30 -10.76
C ALA A 282 -14.47 3.68 -10.39
N LEU A 283 -15.12 3.78 -9.25
CA LEU A 283 -15.65 5.06 -8.74
C LEU A 283 -14.53 6.06 -8.44
N CYS A 284 -13.43 5.60 -7.84
CA CYS A 284 -12.25 6.45 -7.61
C CYS A 284 -11.56 6.84 -8.92
N ALA A 285 -11.49 5.95 -9.91
CA ALA A 285 -10.96 6.29 -11.24
C ALA A 285 -11.81 7.37 -11.92
N PHE A 286 -13.14 7.33 -11.76
CA PHE A 286 -14.00 8.40 -12.24
C PHE A 286 -13.74 9.72 -11.52
N SER A 287 -13.56 9.69 -10.18
CA SER A 287 -13.19 10.89 -9.43
C SER A 287 -11.81 11.44 -9.82
N ALA A 288 -10.88 10.56 -10.21
CA ALA A 288 -9.57 10.94 -10.71
C ALA A 288 -9.62 11.78 -11.99
N LEU A 289 -10.59 11.51 -12.90
CA LEU A 289 -10.80 12.34 -14.08
C LEU A 289 -11.17 13.79 -13.73
N LEU A 290 -11.99 13.95 -12.69
CA LEU A 290 -12.35 15.29 -12.20
C LEU A 290 -11.13 15.98 -11.58
N MET A 291 -10.38 15.25 -10.76
CA MET A 291 -9.15 15.76 -10.12
C MET A 291 -8.08 16.16 -11.13
N ALA A 292 -7.84 15.31 -12.14
CA ALA A 292 -6.88 15.60 -13.21
C ALA A 292 -7.20 16.91 -13.91
N LYS A 293 -8.49 17.17 -14.18
CA LYS A 293 -8.94 18.43 -14.79
C LYS A 293 -8.84 19.64 -13.85
N LEU A 294 -9.18 19.49 -12.58
CA LEU A 294 -9.18 20.60 -11.60
C LEU A 294 -7.76 21.03 -11.23
N MET A 295 -6.83 20.10 -11.12
CA MET A 295 -5.44 20.36 -10.73
C MET A 295 -4.48 20.48 -11.92
N HIS A 296 -4.97 20.27 -13.15
CA HIS A 296 -4.15 20.24 -14.38
C HIS A 296 -2.97 19.27 -14.29
N VAL A 297 -3.19 18.10 -13.64
CA VAL A 297 -2.20 17.04 -13.52
C VAL A 297 -2.54 15.86 -14.43
N GLU A 298 -1.55 15.03 -14.71
CA GLU A 298 -1.74 13.81 -15.48
C GLU A 298 -2.75 12.86 -14.82
N PHE A 299 -3.56 12.17 -15.64
CA PHE A 299 -4.57 11.24 -15.14
C PHE A 299 -3.97 10.15 -14.26
N LEU A 300 -2.80 9.62 -14.60
CA LEU A 300 -2.14 8.57 -13.80
C LEU A 300 -1.82 9.07 -12.38
N THR A 301 -1.26 10.27 -12.26
CA THR A 301 -1.01 10.92 -10.96
C THR A 301 -2.30 11.09 -10.16
N ALA A 302 -3.35 11.65 -10.78
CA ALA A 302 -4.65 11.84 -10.11
C ALA A 302 -5.29 10.50 -9.71
N TYR A 303 -5.17 9.47 -10.56
CA TYR A 303 -5.67 8.12 -10.28
C TYR A 303 -4.95 7.47 -9.10
N LEU A 304 -3.63 7.50 -9.06
CA LEU A 304 -2.85 6.96 -7.95
C LEU A 304 -3.10 7.73 -6.64
N ALA A 305 -3.29 9.06 -6.74
CA ALA A 305 -3.58 9.92 -5.60
C ALA A 305 -4.95 9.63 -4.96
N THR A 306 -5.99 9.36 -5.77
CA THR A 306 -7.36 9.09 -5.31
C THR A 306 -7.67 7.62 -5.12
N SER A 307 -6.84 6.72 -5.64
CA SER A 307 -7.02 5.27 -5.57
C SER A 307 -7.14 4.77 -4.12
N PRO A 308 -8.07 3.84 -3.81
CA PRO A 308 -8.28 3.33 -2.45
C PRO A 308 -7.21 2.30 -2.02
N GLY A 309 -5.98 2.45 -2.47
CA GLY A 309 -4.83 1.60 -2.15
C GLY A 309 -4.20 1.87 -0.79
N GLY A 310 -3.14 1.13 -0.49
CA GLY A 310 -2.25 1.44 0.63
C GLY A 310 -1.28 2.56 0.25
N LEU A 311 -0.95 3.43 1.20
CA LEU A 311 0.01 4.52 1.00
C LEU A 311 1.34 3.98 0.44
N ASP A 312 1.84 2.89 1.03
CA ASP A 312 3.09 2.22 0.64
C ASP A 312 3.07 1.75 -0.82
N SER A 313 2.02 1.02 -1.21
CA SER A 313 1.91 0.42 -2.55
C SER A 313 1.69 1.46 -3.64
N MET A 314 0.90 2.50 -3.35
CA MET A 314 0.68 3.59 -4.31
C MET A 314 1.93 4.43 -4.51
N ALA A 315 2.72 4.64 -3.45
CA ALA A 315 4.01 5.29 -3.52
C ALA A 315 5.00 4.54 -4.43
N ILE A 316 5.11 3.22 -4.26
CA ILE A 316 5.97 2.37 -5.09
C ILE A 316 5.57 2.46 -6.57
N ILE A 317 4.26 2.35 -6.85
CA ILE A 317 3.76 2.43 -8.23
C ILE A 317 3.99 3.83 -8.81
N ALA A 318 3.79 4.89 -8.02
CA ALA A 318 4.00 6.26 -8.48
C ALA A 318 5.46 6.54 -8.86
N VAL A 319 6.40 6.03 -8.06
CA VAL A 319 7.85 6.11 -8.36
C VAL A 319 8.16 5.37 -9.66
N ASP A 320 7.72 4.12 -9.78
CA ASP A 320 8.04 3.27 -10.94
C ASP A 320 7.33 3.72 -12.22
N ALA A 321 6.15 4.34 -12.11
CA ALA A 321 5.37 4.85 -13.23
C ALA A 321 5.64 6.33 -13.55
N HIS A 322 6.65 6.95 -12.93
CA HIS A 322 7.04 8.35 -13.12
C HIS A 322 5.90 9.36 -12.89
N ALA A 323 4.92 9.02 -12.03
CA ALA A 323 3.86 9.92 -11.60
C ALA A 323 4.42 10.93 -10.56
N ASP A 324 3.68 12.02 -10.30
CA ASP A 324 4.05 12.95 -9.23
C ASP A 324 3.89 12.29 -7.86
N VAL A 325 5.02 11.76 -7.36
CA VAL A 325 5.10 11.02 -6.09
C VAL A 325 4.68 11.90 -4.92
N GLY A 326 5.05 13.19 -4.95
CA GLY A 326 4.75 14.13 -3.89
C GLY A 326 3.26 14.35 -3.72
N LEU A 327 2.57 14.63 -4.83
CA LEU A 327 1.12 14.81 -4.84
C LEU A 327 0.39 13.52 -4.43
N VAL A 328 0.80 12.37 -4.97
CA VAL A 328 0.21 11.06 -4.62
C VAL A 328 0.31 10.81 -3.12
N LEU A 329 1.48 11.02 -2.53
CA LEU A 329 1.70 10.80 -1.10
C LEU A 329 0.94 11.78 -0.22
N ALA A 330 0.94 13.06 -0.57
CA ALA A 330 0.22 14.08 0.18
C ALA A 330 -1.28 13.75 0.23
N MET A 331 -1.87 13.36 -0.90
CA MET A 331 -3.27 12.94 -0.98
C MET A 331 -3.55 11.67 -0.17
N GLN A 332 -2.70 10.66 -0.30
CA GLN A 332 -2.85 9.40 0.42
C GLN A 332 -2.69 9.59 1.94
N ALA A 333 -1.75 10.44 2.39
CA ALA A 333 -1.55 10.78 3.80
C ALA A 333 -2.74 11.58 4.35
N LEU A 334 -3.22 12.58 3.62
CA LEU A 334 -4.40 13.37 3.99
C LEU A 334 -5.64 12.48 4.14
N ARG A 335 -5.84 11.53 3.21
CA ARG A 335 -6.92 10.55 3.32
C ARG A 335 -6.77 9.67 4.55
N LEU A 336 -5.57 9.18 4.85
CA LEU A 336 -5.33 8.35 6.03
C LEU A 336 -5.71 9.08 7.32
N ILE A 337 -5.28 10.34 7.46
CA ILE A 337 -5.61 11.19 8.60
C ILE A 337 -7.13 11.43 8.64
N GLY A 338 -7.73 11.81 7.52
CA GLY A 338 -9.17 12.03 7.41
C GLY A 338 -9.98 10.80 7.83
N VAL A 339 -9.60 9.62 7.36
CA VAL A 339 -10.28 8.36 7.71
C VAL A 339 -10.08 7.98 9.18
N VAL A 340 -8.90 8.16 9.75
CA VAL A 340 -8.67 7.87 11.18
C VAL A 340 -9.53 8.77 12.07
N LEU A 341 -9.66 10.05 11.71
CA LEU A 341 -10.46 11.01 12.47
C LEU A 341 -11.98 10.81 12.29
N THR A 342 -12.43 10.51 11.08
CA THR A 342 -13.86 10.39 10.76
C THR A 342 -14.41 8.97 10.82
N GLY A 343 -13.55 7.95 10.77
CA GLY A 343 -13.92 6.53 10.70
C GLY A 343 -14.92 6.08 11.75
N PRO A 344 -14.75 6.39 13.05
CA PRO A 344 -15.70 6.02 14.10
C PRO A 344 -17.10 6.65 13.91
N LEU A 345 -17.16 7.88 13.41
CA LEU A 345 -18.44 8.56 13.13
C LEU A 345 -19.15 7.92 11.93
N LEU A 346 -18.39 7.62 10.89
CA LEU A 346 -18.88 7.01 9.65
C LEU A 346 -19.35 5.57 9.86
N ALA A 347 -18.62 4.79 10.65
CA ALA A 347 -19.01 3.43 11.00
C ALA A 347 -20.35 3.41 11.77
N ARG A 348 -20.57 4.34 12.71
CA ARG A 348 -21.85 4.49 13.43
C ARG A 348 -23.03 4.81 12.50
N GLN A 349 -22.80 5.59 11.45
CA GLN A 349 -23.82 5.90 10.44
C GLN A 349 -24.20 4.67 9.63
N LEU A 350 -23.23 3.89 9.16
CA LEU A 350 -23.47 2.67 8.40
C LEU A 350 -24.16 1.57 9.23
N VAL A 351 -23.84 1.47 10.52
CA VAL A 351 -24.54 0.54 11.44
C VAL A 351 -26.02 0.89 11.53
N LYS A 352 -26.39 2.18 11.53
CA LYS A 352 -27.81 2.61 11.56
C LYS A 352 -28.56 2.30 10.26
N LEU A 353 -27.85 2.18 9.15
CA LEU A 353 -28.44 1.85 7.83
C LEU A 353 -28.58 0.34 7.61
N ALA A 354 -27.98 -0.49 8.48
CA ALA A 354 -28.12 -1.94 8.40
C ALA A 354 -29.54 -2.33 8.83
N PRO A 355 -30.29 -3.13 8.03
CA PRO A 355 -31.53 -3.69 8.50
C PRO A 355 -31.24 -4.62 9.69
N SER A 356 -32.03 -4.47 10.75
CA SER A 356 -32.03 -5.32 11.96
C SER A 356 -32.34 -6.77 11.63
#